data_ebb04d1e01f4e1ccaa603a501804da24
#
_entry.id   ebb04d1e01f4e1ccaa603a501804da24
#
_cell.length_a   1.000
_cell.length_b   1.000
_cell.length_c   1.000
_cell.angle_alpha   90.00
_cell.angle_beta   90.00
_cell.angle_gamma   90.00
#
_symmetry.space_group_name_H-M   'P 1'
#
loop_
_entity.id
_entity.type
_entity.pdbx_description
1 polymer ?
#
loop_
_entity_poly.entity_id
_entity_poly.type
_entity_poly.pdbx_seq_one_letter_code
_entity_poly.pdbx_strand_id
1 'polypeptide(L)'
;MHTTRPFTRTLDRLKTARLRPTRQRLGLGKLLFEGGDRHVSAEQLHEEAKDAGLRVSLATVYNTLNQFSSAGLLREVVVDAGRSYFDTNTSAHHHFYFEESGRLQDC
;
A
#
# COMPACT_ATOMS: atom_id res chain seq x y z
N MET A 1 8.41 -21.72 -19.43
CA MET A 1 8.38 -20.50 -18.68
C MET A 1 6.94 -19.98 -18.62
N HIS A 2 6.70 -19.16 -17.73
CA HIS A 2 5.36 -18.66 -17.58
C HIS A 2 5.32 -17.15 -17.62
N THR A 3 4.17 -16.61 -17.91
CA THR A 3 3.98 -15.19 -17.95
C THR A 3 3.27 -14.74 -16.70
N THR A 4 3.77 -13.71 -16.07
CA THR A 4 3.12 -13.14 -14.93
C THR A 4 1.84 -12.46 -15.37
N ARG A 5 0.74 -12.86 -14.80
CA ARG A 5 -0.54 -12.24 -15.12
C ARG A 5 -0.63 -10.89 -14.45
N PRO A 6 -1.35 -9.95 -15.06
CA PRO A 6 -1.69 -8.72 -14.35
C PRO A 6 -2.40 -9.07 -13.04
N PHE A 7 -2.14 -8.33 -12.01
CA PHE A 7 -2.74 -8.52 -10.70
C PHE A 7 -2.25 -9.73 -9.91
N THR A 8 -1.31 -10.54 -10.43
CA THR A 8 -0.87 -11.74 -9.72
C THR A 8 -0.34 -11.40 -8.33
N ARG A 9 0.55 -10.43 -8.26
CA ARG A 9 1.12 -10.02 -6.98
C ARG A 9 0.06 -9.39 -6.09
N THR A 10 -0.80 -8.57 -6.66
CA THR A 10 -1.88 -7.95 -5.93
C THR A 10 -2.84 -8.99 -5.36
N LEU A 11 -3.25 -9.96 -6.16
CA LEU A 11 -4.12 -11.03 -5.70
C LEU A 11 -3.50 -11.79 -4.54
N ASP A 12 -2.22 -12.13 -4.65
CA ASP A 12 -1.53 -12.87 -3.60
C ASP A 12 -1.50 -12.07 -2.31
N ARG A 13 -1.23 -10.78 -2.39
CA ARG A 13 -1.20 -9.94 -1.21
C ARG A 13 -2.57 -9.83 -0.57
N LEU A 14 -3.62 -9.65 -1.37
CA LEU A 14 -4.97 -9.57 -0.83
C LEU A 14 -5.37 -10.88 -0.16
N LYS A 15 -5.08 -12.01 -0.79
CA LYS A 15 -5.41 -13.31 -0.20
C LYS A 15 -4.67 -13.55 1.10
N THR A 16 -3.39 -13.24 1.13
CA THR A 16 -2.59 -13.40 2.33
C THR A 16 -3.13 -12.54 3.46
N ALA A 17 -3.60 -11.34 3.13
CA ALA A 17 -4.15 -10.41 4.11
C ALA A 17 -5.60 -10.68 4.43
N ARG A 18 -6.20 -11.69 3.78
CA ARG A 18 -7.61 -12.06 3.96
C ARG A 18 -8.56 -10.92 3.58
N LEU A 19 -8.20 -10.20 2.54
CA LEU A 19 -9.03 -9.14 2.00
C LEU A 19 -9.66 -9.63 0.72
N ARG A 20 -10.98 -9.44 0.61
CA ARG A 20 -11.68 -9.85 -0.60
C ARG A 20 -11.20 -9.04 -1.80
N PRO A 21 -10.90 -9.67 -2.93
CA PRO A 21 -10.46 -8.95 -4.12
C PRO A 21 -11.65 -8.30 -4.80
N THR A 22 -11.90 -7.05 -4.45
CA THR A 22 -12.90 -6.25 -5.12
C THR A 22 -12.24 -5.48 -6.26
N ARG A 23 -13.07 -4.92 -7.13
CA ARG A 23 -12.58 -4.15 -8.26
C ARG A 23 -11.68 -3.00 -7.81
N GLN A 24 -12.10 -2.26 -6.79
CA GLN A 24 -11.30 -1.14 -6.31
C GLN A 24 -9.99 -1.62 -5.69
N ARG A 25 -10.05 -2.67 -4.88
CA ARG A 25 -8.84 -3.20 -4.25
C ARG A 25 -7.86 -3.72 -5.28
N LEU A 26 -8.35 -4.42 -6.31
CA LEU A 26 -7.48 -4.91 -7.36
C LEU A 26 -6.87 -3.77 -8.16
N GLY A 27 -7.68 -2.79 -8.53
CA GLY A 27 -7.19 -1.67 -9.32
C GLY A 27 -6.17 -0.83 -8.57
N LEU A 28 -6.47 -0.47 -7.33
CA LEU A 28 -5.52 0.32 -6.53
C LEU A 28 -4.30 -0.51 -6.16
N GLY A 29 -4.51 -1.79 -5.86
CA GLY A 29 -3.40 -2.68 -5.54
C GLY A 29 -2.44 -2.85 -6.72
N LYS A 30 -2.98 -2.91 -7.92
CA LYS A 30 -2.12 -2.99 -9.11
C LYS A 30 -1.18 -1.80 -9.19
N LEU A 31 -1.70 -0.60 -8.94
CA LEU A 31 -0.88 0.60 -8.97
C LEU A 31 0.19 0.58 -7.88
N LEU A 32 -0.13 -0.03 -6.74
CA LEU A 32 0.77 -0.03 -5.60
C LEU A 32 1.80 -1.15 -5.65
N PHE A 33 1.41 -2.37 -6.07
CA PHE A 33 2.19 -3.56 -5.78
C PHE A 33 2.87 -4.19 -6.98
N GLU A 34 2.50 -3.83 -8.21
CA GLU A 34 3.00 -4.56 -9.38
C GLU A 34 4.30 -4.00 -9.92
N GLY A 35 4.70 -2.82 -9.51
CA GLY A 35 5.85 -2.15 -10.11
C GLY A 35 7.05 -1.95 -9.20
N GLY A 36 7.12 -2.65 -8.09
CA GLY A 36 8.23 -2.47 -7.15
C GLY A 36 7.82 -1.58 -5.99
N ASP A 37 8.73 -1.40 -5.06
CA ASP A 37 8.43 -0.63 -3.84
C ASP A 37 8.26 0.83 -4.15
N ARG A 38 7.32 1.45 -3.46
CA ARG A 38 7.05 2.86 -3.61
C ARG A 38 6.34 3.41 -2.39
N HIS A 39 6.29 4.71 -2.29
CA HIS A 39 5.46 5.38 -1.29
C HIS A 39 4.63 6.46 -1.99
N VAL A 40 3.38 6.60 -1.56
CA VAL A 40 2.45 7.52 -2.19
C VAL A 40 1.57 8.17 -1.15
N SER A 41 1.11 9.38 -1.46
CA SER A 41 0.00 9.97 -0.72
C SER A 41 -1.31 9.47 -1.33
N ALA A 42 -2.40 9.62 -0.60
CA ALA A 42 -3.71 9.25 -1.13
C ALA A 42 -4.07 10.06 -2.35
N GLU A 43 -3.74 11.35 -2.34
CA GLU A 43 -4.03 12.22 -3.46
C GLU A 43 -3.27 11.81 -4.71
N GLN A 44 -2.00 11.44 -4.53
CA GLN A 44 -1.20 10.96 -5.65
C GLN A 44 -1.79 9.67 -6.24
N LEU A 45 -2.16 8.74 -5.39
CA LEU A 45 -2.74 7.49 -5.85
C LEU A 45 -4.07 7.73 -6.54
N HIS A 46 -4.87 8.66 -6.01
CA HIS A 46 -6.14 9.02 -6.62
C HIS A 46 -5.93 9.55 -8.05
N GLU A 47 -4.94 10.39 -8.23
CA GLU A 47 -4.63 10.93 -9.55
C GLU A 47 -4.17 9.83 -10.50
N GLU A 48 -3.34 8.91 -10.02
CA GLU A 48 -2.88 7.79 -10.82
C GLU A 48 -4.04 6.87 -11.21
N ALA A 49 -4.97 6.64 -10.29
CA ALA A 49 -6.14 5.83 -10.57
C ALA A 49 -6.98 6.46 -11.68
N LYS A 50 -7.16 7.77 -11.59
CA LYS A 50 -7.90 8.50 -12.60
C LYS A 50 -7.25 8.37 -13.98
N ASP A 51 -5.92 8.53 -14.03
CA ASP A 51 -5.18 8.39 -15.29
C ASP A 51 -5.25 6.98 -15.84
N ALA A 52 -5.40 5.99 -14.97
CA ALA A 52 -5.52 4.59 -15.37
C ALA A 52 -6.96 4.19 -15.70
N GLY A 53 -7.89 5.12 -15.64
CA GLY A 53 -9.29 4.84 -15.94
C GLY A 53 -10.06 4.18 -14.82
N LEU A 54 -9.51 4.16 -13.61
CA LEU A 54 -10.19 3.58 -12.47
C LEU A 54 -10.99 4.66 -11.76
N ARG A 55 -12.31 4.50 -11.76
CA ARG A 55 -13.20 5.50 -11.17
C ARG A 55 -13.40 5.22 -9.71
N VAL A 56 -12.71 5.98 -8.88
CA VAL A 56 -12.85 5.92 -7.43
C VAL A 56 -12.77 7.32 -6.87
N SER A 57 -13.50 7.56 -5.79
CA SER A 57 -13.43 8.84 -5.11
C SER A 57 -12.16 8.88 -4.26
N LEU A 58 -11.76 10.08 -3.88
CA LEU A 58 -10.64 10.24 -2.95
C LEU A 58 -10.93 9.55 -1.62
N ALA A 59 -12.19 9.64 -1.17
CA ALA A 59 -12.59 8.95 0.08
C ALA A 59 -12.38 7.45 -0.04
N THR A 60 -12.72 6.85 -1.18
CA THR A 60 -12.51 5.42 -1.40
C THR A 60 -11.04 5.08 -1.41
N VAL A 61 -10.21 5.94 -2.01
CA VAL A 61 -8.76 5.72 -2.00
C VAL A 61 -8.24 5.72 -0.56
N TYR A 62 -8.64 6.71 0.25
CA TYR A 62 -8.24 6.75 1.66
C TYR A 62 -8.68 5.50 2.40
N ASN A 63 -9.95 5.10 2.22
CA ASN A 63 -10.47 3.93 2.90
C ASN A 63 -9.70 2.66 2.52
N THR A 64 -9.38 2.52 1.25
CA THR A 64 -8.65 1.34 0.77
C THR A 64 -7.22 1.34 1.31
N LEU A 65 -6.56 2.49 1.29
CA LEU A 65 -5.21 2.60 1.85
C LEU A 65 -5.21 2.25 3.34
N ASN A 66 -6.22 2.72 4.07
CA ASN A 66 -6.33 2.41 5.50
C ASN A 66 -6.57 0.92 5.71
N GLN A 67 -7.40 0.30 4.88
CA GLN A 67 -7.63 -1.15 4.97
C GLN A 67 -6.34 -1.92 4.69
N PHE A 68 -5.60 -1.51 3.67
CA PHE A 68 -4.33 -2.15 3.34
C PHE A 68 -3.32 -1.98 4.48
N SER A 69 -3.26 -0.79 5.07
CA SER A 69 -2.36 -0.55 6.20
C SER A 69 -2.73 -1.40 7.41
N SER A 70 -4.01 -1.47 7.72
CA SER A 70 -4.48 -2.27 8.85
C SER A 70 -4.20 -3.75 8.64
N ALA A 71 -4.19 -4.19 7.40
CA ALA A 71 -3.93 -5.58 7.05
C ALA A 71 -2.45 -5.90 6.89
N GLY A 72 -1.58 -4.92 7.08
CA GLY A 72 -0.14 -5.12 7.00
C GLY A 72 0.44 -5.04 5.60
N LEU A 73 -0.34 -4.63 4.62
CA LEU A 73 0.15 -4.53 3.24
C LEU A 73 0.89 -3.24 2.96
N LEU A 74 0.65 -2.22 3.76
CA LEU A 74 1.28 -0.92 3.65
C LEU A 74 1.69 -0.46 5.03
N ARG A 75 2.61 0.48 5.07
CA ARG A 75 2.98 1.17 6.29
C ARG A 75 2.67 2.66 6.11
N GLU A 76 1.85 3.19 6.97
CA GLU A 76 1.55 4.62 6.93
C GLU A 76 2.64 5.39 7.65
N VAL A 77 3.15 6.43 7.00
CA VAL A 77 4.17 7.30 7.57
C VAL A 77 3.60 8.70 7.64
N VAL A 78 3.43 9.20 8.85
CA VAL A 78 2.93 10.55 9.08
C VAL A 78 4.11 11.50 8.99
N VAL A 79 4.07 12.41 8.03
CA VAL A 79 5.17 13.35 7.81
C VAL A 79 4.99 14.59 8.67
N ASP A 80 3.77 15.12 8.68
CA ASP A 80 3.43 16.24 9.54
C ASP A 80 1.91 16.26 9.69
N ALA A 81 1.39 17.24 10.38
CA ALA A 81 -0.04 17.32 10.64
C ALA A 81 -0.82 17.32 9.32
N GLY A 82 -1.69 16.35 9.18
CA GLY A 82 -2.55 16.24 8.01
C GLY A 82 -1.91 15.65 6.78
N ARG A 83 -0.66 15.18 6.88
CA ARG A 83 0.03 14.60 5.71
C ARG A 83 0.59 13.23 6.05
N SER A 84 0.16 12.24 5.29
CA SER A 84 0.65 10.88 5.42
C SER A 84 1.05 10.32 4.07
N TYR A 85 2.06 9.47 4.08
CA TYR A 85 2.44 8.67 2.94
C TYR A 85 2.24 7.21 3.28
N PHE A 86 1.99 6.40 2.28
CA PHE A 86 1.79 4.97 2.43
C PHE A 86 2.90 4.27 1.68
N ASP A 87 3.64 3.44 2.39
CA ASP A 87 4.84 2.78 1.87
C ASP A 87 4.53 1.32 1.65
N THR A 88 4.80 0.82 0.45
CA THR A 88 4.59 -0.58 0.13
C THR A 88 5.68 -1.47 0.70
N ASN A 89 6.82 -0.89 1.07
CA ASN A 89 7.89 -1.63 1.69
C ASN A 89 7.60 -1.77 3.17
N THR A 90 7.08 -2.93 3.54
CA THR A 90 6.75 -3.24 4.93
C THR A 90 7.77 -4.16 5.56
N SER A 91 8.87 -4.44 4.87
CA SER A 91 9.91 -5.26 5.46
C SER A 91 10.37 -4.53 6.72
N ALA A 92 10.41 -5.28 7.80
CA ALA A 92 10.71 -4.70 9.08
C ALA A 92 12.09 -4.10 9.03
N HIS A 93 12.12 -3.02 9.38
CA HIS A 93 13.39 -2.48 9.65
C HIS A 93 13.54 -2.49 11.13
N HIS A 94 13.18 -3.45 11.08
CA HIS A 94 13.06 -3.53 12.07
C HIS A 94 13.94 -3.33 12.71
N HIS A 95 14.20 -3.32 12.41
CA HIS A 95 14.77 -2.96 12.82
C HIS A 95 14.87 -2.19 13.55
N PHE A 96 15.27 -1.94 13.79
CA PHE A 96 15.40 -1.05 14.29
C PHE A 96 14.91 -0.63 15.18
N TYR A 97 15.01 -0.57 15.34
CA TYR A 97 14.62 0.09 15.91
C TYR A 97 14.31 -0.03 16.82
N PHE A 98 14.60 -0.13 17.13
CA PHE A 98 14.38 -0.01 17.75
C PHE A 98 14.14 0.16 18.50
N GLU A 99 14.37 0.16 18.70
CA GLU A 99 14.28 0.48 19.13
C GLU A 99 14.07 0.58 19.93
N GLU A 100 14.53 0.44 20.18
CA GLU A 100 14.48 0.63 20.69
C GLU A 100 14.19 0.91 21.27
N SER A 101 14.60 0.63 21.49
CA SER A 101 14.41 1.02 21.73
C SER A 101 14.14 1.53 21.84
N GLY A 102 14.61 1.61 21.70
CA GLY A 102 14.51 2.21 21.29
C GLY A 102 14.61 2.37 20.94
N ARG A 103 14.85 2.50 20.60
CA ARG A 103 15.15 2.69 19.97
C ARG A 103 14.99 2.49 19.27
N LEU A 104 15.51 2.26 19.01
CA LEU A 104 15.54 2.12 18.02
C LEU A 104 15.66 1.70 17.62
N GLN A 105 15.99 1.48 17.25
CA GLN A 105 16.08 1.15 16.58
C GLN A 105 15.98 0.66 15.90
N ASP A 106 16.63 0.32 15.48
CA ASP A 106 16.61 -0.11 14.74
C ASP A 106 16.73 -0.58 14.72
N CYS A 107 17.16 -0.97 14.49
CA CYS A 107 17.26 -1.33 14.40
C CYS A 107 17.18 -1.37 14.38
#